data_db02adb7641ef4e40da8de7cf4e4a4fe
#
_entry.id   db02adb7641ef4e40da8de7cf4e4a4fe
#
_cell.length_a   1.000
_cell.length_b   1.000
_cell.length_c   1.000
_cell.angle_alpha   90.00
_cell.angle_beta   90.00
_cell.angle_gamma   90.00
#
_symmetry.space_group_name_H-M   'P 1'
#
loop_
_entity.id
_entity.type
_entity.pdbx_description
1 polymer ?
#
loop_
_entity_poly.entity_id
_entity_poly.type
_entity_poly.pdbx_seq_one_letter_code
_entity_poly.pdbx_strand_id
1 'polypeptide(L)'
;LQEAKIGPMPVLPDVSRYQAPESVVPRNDLVQKAAQLLSTARSPAILAGRVSRSEAGWKARIALAERLQARVFTDIKTPAAFPTDHPLHAAPPATFPDGKLLRDADVVLSLDWVDTAGTLKAAWGDAPIGAKVIRVSVDAHIHRGWSADYQGLPPADAYLMCEPDVAVPLLLEAVRPRAAAVQSRPESSKDEDKAVSIRALARAFNELTEGMDVCLSKLPLGWNGAYRHFRHPLDYLGADGGGGVGAGPGLTVGAALALKGSGRMVVGIVGDGDFLMGNTALWTATHYKLPCLILVANNRSFYNDEMHQERVARERGRPVENKWIGQRIDEPDIDLAAMARAQGAAGIGPVKELSRLKPSLADALEYVKKGEVCVVDVRVMPGYDAPVSGGAASARR
;
A
#
# COMPACT_ATOMS: atom_id res chain seq x y z
N LEU A 1 -21.85 4.95 33.59
CA LEU A 1 -21.27 6.25 33.17
C LEU A 1 -22.20 7.03 32.23
N GLN A 2 -22.88 6.39 31.28
CA GLN A 2 -23.74 7.05 30.29
C GLN A 2 -24.98 7.72 30.91
N GLU A 3 -25.44 7.22 32.03
CA GLU A 3 -26.65 7.73 32.74
C GLU A 3 -26.27 8.55 33.98
N ALA A 4 -25.03 8.71 34.30
CA ALA A 4 -24.59 9.50 35.42
C ALA A 4 -24.82 10.99 35.15
N LYS A 5 -25.36 11.70 36.15
CA LYS A 5 -25.46 13.17 36.10
C LYS A 5 -24.01 13.71 35.96
N ILE A 6 -23.76 14.42 34.89
CA ILE A 6 -22.50 15.13 34.71
C ILE A 6 -22.52 16.29 35.72
N GLY A 7 -21.55 16.31 36.62
CA GLY A 7 -21.34 17.44 37.52
C GLY A 7 -20.91 18.71 36.77
N PRO A 8 -20.61 19.80 37.49
CA PRO A 8 -20.05 20.99 36.83
C PRO A 8 -18.83 20.63 36.03
N MET A 9 -18.69 21.25 34.85
CA MET A 9 -17.54 21.02 33.97
C MET A 9 -16.23 21.21 34.75
N PRO A 10 -15.33 20.21 34.78
CA PRO A 10 -14.05 20.39 35.45
C PRO A 10 -13.25 21.50 34.78
N VAL A 11 -12.40 22.18 35.54
CA VAL A 11 -11.45 23.13 34.97
C VAL A 11 -10.55 22.36 34.01
N LEU A 12 -10.55 22.74 32.75
CA LEU A 12 -9.69 22.10 31.75
C LEU A 12 -8.23 22.40 32.09
N PRO A 13 -7.36 21.40 32.04
CA PRO A 13 -5.94 21.64 32.24
C PRO A 13 -5.37 22.52 31.12
N ASP A 14 -4.28 23.22 31.40
CA ASP A 14 -3.52 23.92 30.37
C ASP A 14 -2.91 22.90 29.40
N VAL A 15 -3.56 22.74 28.24
CA VAL A 15 -3.17 21.75 27.22
C VAL A 15 -1.78 22.00 26.64
N SER A 16 -1.24 23.23 26.75
CA SER A 16 0.12 23.54 26.29
C SER A 16 1.20 22.77 27.06
N ARG A 17 0.86 22.28 28.27
CA ARG A 17 1.76 21.46 29.11
C ARG A 17 1.75 19.96 28.76
N TYR A 18 0.88 19.52 27.86
CA TYR A 18 0.75 18.12 27.42
C TYR A 18 1.24 17.98 25.99
N GLN A 19 2.51 18.30 25.78
CA GLN A 19 3.14 18.25 24.47
C GLN A 19 3.52 16.81 24.11
N ALA A 20 3.49 16.50 22.81
CA ALA A 20 4.05 15.26 22.31
C ALA A 20 5.59 15.27 22.49
N PRO A 21 6.21 14.09 22.73
CA PRO A 21 7.67 14.03 22.76
C PRO A 21 8.26 14.41 21.41
N GLU A 22 9.43 15.04 21.44
CA GLU A 22 10.18 15.36 20.22
C GLU A 22 10.68 14.10 19.54
N SER A 23 10.89 14.17 18.23
CA SER A 23 11.45 13.07 17.44
C SER A 23 12.88 12.75 17.89
N VAL A 24 13.21 11.48 18.00
CA VAL A 24 14.55 11.01 18.36
C VAL A 24 15.53 11.35 17.23
N VAL A 25 16.64 12.02 17.59
CA VAL A 25 17.73 12.30 16.64
C VAL A 25 18.83 11.24 16.83
N PRO A 26 19.30 10.61 15.75
CA PRO A 26 20.36 9.60 15.86
C PRO A 26 21.70 10.25 16.20
N ARG A 27 22.58 9.48 16.85
CA ARG A 27 23.95 9.94 17.15
C ARG A 27 24.69 10.26 15.85
N ASN A 28 25.45 11.35 15.84
CA ASN A 28 26.17 11.81 14.66
C ASN A 28 27.19 10.78 14.13
N ASP A 29 27.87 10.05 15.02
CA ASP A 29 28.83 9.01 14.61
C ASP A 29 28.14 7.87 13.80
N LEU A 30 26.89 7.51 14.13
CA LEU A 30 26.12 6.53 13.38
C LEU A 30 25.66 7.10 12.02
N VAL A 31 25.29 8.39 11.97
CA VAL A 31 24.95 9.07 10.71
C VAL A 31 26.17 9.09 9.80
N GLN A 32 27.36 9.45 10.32
CA GLN A 32 28.61 9.46 9.54
C GLN A 32 29.02 8.07 9.06
N LYS A 33 28.84 7.03 9.92
CA LYS A 33 29.08 5.64 9.51
C LYS A 33 28.15 5.22 8.36
N ALA A 34 26.85 5.52 8.45
CA ALA A 34 25.87 5.23 7.41
C ALA A 34 26.20 6.00 6.12
N ALA A 35 26.52 7.28 6.22
CA ALA A 35 26.90 8.12 5.09
C ALA A 35 28.18 7.63 4.39
N GLN A 36 29.18 7.15 5.16
CA GLN A 36 30.38 6.54 4.60
C GLN A 36 30.07 5.28 3.82
N LEU A 37 29.25 4.35 4.37
CA LEU A 37 28.84 3.14 3.68
C LEU A 37 28.13 3.47 2.35
N LEU A 38 27.17 4.41 2.39
CA LEU A 38 26.44 4.84 1.19
C LEU A 38 27.33 5.52 0.15
N SER A 39 28.26 6.37 0.59
CA SER A 39 29.16 7.12 -0.31
C SER A 39 30.19 6.23 -1.00
N THR A 40 30.56 5.10 -0.39
CA THR A 40 31.51 4.12 -0.96
C THR A 40 30.83 2.96 -1.68
N ALA A 41 29.50 2.86 -1.60
CA ALA A 41 28.72 1.83 -2.27
C ALA A 41 28.90 1.90 -3.78
N ARG A 42 29.01 0.77 -4.45
CA ARG A 42 29.02 0.67 -5.92
C ARG A 42 27.60 0.59 -6.47
N SER A 43 26.71 -0.07 -5.76
CA SER A 43 25.33 -0.36 -6.17
C SER A 43 24.38 -0.19 -4.96
N PRO A 44 24.14 1.03 -4.48
CA PRO A 44 23.25 1.25 -3.34
C PRO A 44 21.79 0.99 -3.71
N ALA A 45 21.03 0.43 -2.76
CA ALA A 45 19.58 0.26 -2.84
C ALA A 45 18.89 0.90 -1.64
N ILE A 46 17.71 1.46 -1.86
CA ILE A 46 16.85 2.03 -0.83
C ILE A 46 15.54 1.24 -0.79
N LEU A 47 15.22 0.68 0.35
CA LEU A 47 13.91 0.13 0.66
C LEU A 47 13.09 1.22 1.36
N ALA A 48 12.19 1.89 0.64
CA ALA A 48 11.35 2.95 1.17
C ALA A 48 10.04 2.35 1.71
N GLY A 49 9.95 2.25 3.04
CA GLY A 49 8.83 1.65 3.77
C GLY A 49 7.89 2.68 4.39
N ARG A 50 7.74 2.65 5.74
CA ARG A 50 6.86 3.56 6.48
C ARG A 50 7.53 4.92 6.60
N VAL A 51 7.10 5.86 5.79
CA VAL A 51 7.62 7.23 5.73
C VAL A 51 6.47 8.22 5.86
N SER A 52 6.76 9.48 6.20
CA SER A 52 5.71 10.50 6.29
C SER A 52 5.09 10.81 4.92
N ARG A 53 3.89 11.37 4.97
CA ARG A 53 3.18 11.91 3.80
C ARG A 53 3.49 13.38 3.54
N SER A 54 4.53 13.93 4.20
CA SER A 54 4.93 15.32 3.99
C SER A 54 5.61 15.49 2.62
N GLU A 55 5.30 16.57 1.93
CA GLU A 55 5.97 16.90 0.67
C GLU A 55 7.47 17.17 0.85
N ALA A 56 7.86 17.74 1.99
CA ALA A 56 9.26 17.96 2.31
C ALA A 56 10.02 16.63 2.41
N GLY A 57 9.50 15.65 3.17
CA GLY A 57 10.07 14.31 3.27
C GLY A 57 10.08 13.58 1.92
N TRP A 58 9.04 13.74 1.11
CA TRP A 58 8.99 13.19 -0.24
C TRP A 58 10.13 13.72 -1.12
N LYS A 59 10.30 15.05 -1.16
CA LYS A 59 11.38 15.71 -1.93
C LYS A 59 12.76 15.31 -1.42
N ALA A 60 12.94 15.21 -0.10
CA ALA A 60 14.21 14.80 0.50
C ALA A 60 14.58 13.36 0.14
N ARG A 61 13.62 12.43 0.11
CA ARG A 61 13.85 11.04 -0.32
C ARG A 61 14.25 10.96 -1.79
N ILE A 62 13.61 11.74 -2.67
CA ILE A 62 13.99 11.83 -4.09
C ILE A 62 15.43 12.35 -4.19
N ALA A 63 15.75 13.46 -3.54
CA ALA A 63 17.08 14.07 -3.57
C ALA A 63 18.16 13.11 -3.04
N LEU A 64 17.87 12.33 -1.98
CA LEU A 64 18.81 11.33 -1.48
C LEU A 64 19.06 10.21 -2.49
N ALA A 65 17.99 9.69 -3.11
CA ALA A 65 18.10 8.66 -4.13
C ALA A 65 18.90 9.14 -5.35
N GLU A 66 18.63 10.36 -5.83
CA GLU A 66 19.34 10.99 -6.94
C GLU A 66 20.81 11.25 -6.60
N ARG A 67 21.10 11.77 -5.41
CA ARG A 67 22.48 12.03 -4.97
C ARG A 67 23.31 10.76 -4.87
N LEU A 68 22.69 9.65 -4.47
CA LEU A 68 23.31 8.33 -4.38
C LEU A 68 23.23 7.52 -5.68
N GLN A 69 22.41 7.94 -6.65
CA GLN A 69 22.05 7.11 -7.81
C GLN A 69 21.58 5.71 -7.36
N ALA A 70 20.81 5.67 -6.28
CA ALA A 70 20.38 4.44 -5.65
C ALA A 70 19.10 3.89 -6.31
N ARG A 71 19.05 2.58 -6.49
CA ARG A 71 17.80 1.90 -6.86
C ARG A 71 16.83 1.96 -5.69
N VAL A 72 15.60 2.42 -5.95
CA VAL A 72 14.56 2.54 -4.92
C VAL A 72 13.50 1.47 -5.13
N PHE A 73 13.13 0.81 -4.04
CA PHE A 73 12.02 -0.13 -3.96
C PHE A 73 10.98 0.40 -3.00
N THR A 74 9.70 0.21 -3.33
CA THR A 74 8.57 0.59 -2.49
C THR A 74 7.67 -0.62 -2.22
N ASP A 75 7.07 -0.67 -1.04
CA ASP A 75 6.14 -1.72 -0.63
C ASP A 75 4.70 -1.32 -1.00
N ILE A 76 3.92 -2.25 -1.58
CA ILE A 76 2.50 -2.04 -1.86
C ILE A 76 1.64 -2.02 -0.58
N LYS A 77 2.14 -2.52 0.54
CA LYS A 77 1.46 -2.47 1.84
C LYS A 77 1.60 -1.12 2.53
N THR A 78 2.61 -0.32 2.18
CA THR A 78 2.84 1.00 2.79
C THR A 78 2.30 2.12 1.92
N PRO A 79 2.09 3.34 2.47
CA PRO A 79 1.74 4.50 1.67
C PRO A 79 2.76 4.79 0.57
N ALA A 80 2.35 5.57 -0.44
CA ALA A 80 3.25 6.03 -1.48
C ALA A 80 4.50 6.68 -0.86
N ALA A 81 5.66 6.08 -1.06
CA ALA A 81 6.91 6.48 -0.41
C ALA A 81 7.92 7.16 -1.35
N PHE A 82 7.77 6.92 -2.66
CA PHE A 82 8.64 7.44 -3.71
C PHE A 82 7.88 7.46 -5.06
N PRO A 83 8.22 8.37 -6.01
CA PRO A 83 7.56 8.38 -7.32
C PRO A 83 7.85 7.07 -8.07
N THR A 84 6.79 6.34 -8.42
CA THR A 84 6.95 5.01 -9.01
C THR A 84 7.21 5.04 -10.52
N ASP A 85 7.17 6.21 -11.14
CA ASP A 85 7.62 6.46 -12.52
C ASP A 85 9.02 7.10 -12.59
N HIS A 86 9.66 7.37 -11.44
CA HIS A 86 11.02 7.91 -11.40
C HIS A 86 12.04 6.92 -11.98
N PRO A 87 13.06 7.35 -12.74
CA PRO A 87 14.05 6.45 -13.33
C PRO A 87 14.78 5.54 -12.32
N LEU A 88 14.97 6.01 -11.09
CA LEU A 88 15.60 5.24 -10.03
C LEU A 88 14.65 4.26 -9.31
N HIS A 89 13.35 4.29 -9.57
CA HIS A 89 12.40 3.30 -9.03
C HIS A 89 12.58 1.97 -9.78
N ALA A 90 13.15 0.98 -9.12
CA ALA A 90 13.70 -0.19 -9.74
C ALA A 90 12.68 -1.21 -10.25
N ALA A 91 11.53 -1.31 -9.56
CA ALA A 91 10.47 -2.26 -9.88
C ALA A 91 9.12 -1.74 -9.37
N PRO A 92 7.98 -2.22 -9.91
CA PRO A 92 6.66 -1.89 -9.37
C PRO A 92 6.57 -2.16 -7.87
N PRO A 93 5.78 -1.36 -7.10
CA PRO A 93 5.59 -1.59 -5.68
C PRO A 93 5.14 -3.03 -5.39
N ALA A 94 5.84 -3.70 -4.49
CA ALA A 94 5.55 -5.08 -4.12
C ALA A 94 5.98 -5.35 -2.68
N THR A 95 5.28 -6.27 -2.00
CA THR A 95 5.66 -6.69 -0.64
C THR A 95 7.07 -7.30 -0.59
N PHE A 96 7.41 -8.08 -1.61
CA PHE A 96 8.75 -8.59 -1.80
C PHE A 96 9.26 -8.09 -3.16
N PRO A 97 10.23 -7.16 -3.16
CA PRO A 97 10.86 -6.68 -4.39
C PRO A 97 11.53 -7.82 -5.16
N ASP A 98 11.77 -7.60 -6.45
CA ASP A 98 12.55 -8.55 -7.26
C ASP A 98 13.90 -8.84 -6.58
N GLY A 99 14.05 -10.07 -6.10
CA GLY A 99 15.22 -10.50 -5.35
C GLY A 99 16.52 -10.44 -6.17
N LYS A 100 16.45 -10.56 -7.50
CA LYS A 100 17.64 -10.43 -8.36
C LYS A 100 18.14 -8.99 -8.34
N LEU A 101 17.25 -8.01 -8.53
CA LEU A 101 17.60 -6.58 -8.52
C LEU A 101 18.13 -6.14 -7.14
N LEU A 102 17.60 -6.68 -6.06
CA LEU A 102 18.06 -6.36 -4.71
C LEU A 102 19.40 -7.04 -4.38
N ARG A 103 19.63 -8.26 -4.86
CA ARG A 103 20.88 -9.01 -4.65
C ARG A 103 22.11 -8.35 -5.26
N ASP A 104 21.94 -7.55 -6.30
CA ASP A 104 23.02 -6.78 -6.92
C ASP A 104 23.46 -5.57 -6.07
N ALA A 105 22.76 -5.26 -4.97
CA ALA A 105 23.15 -4.19 -4.07
C ALA A 105 24.30 -4.61 -3.17
N ASP A 106 25.28 -3.71 -2.99
CA ASP A 106 26.36 -3.86 -2.00
C ASP A 106 26.07 -3.10 -0.70
N VAL A 107 25.14 -2.13 -0.74
CA VAL A 107 24.59 -1.45 0.44
C VAL A 107 23.07 -1.33 0.30
N VAL A 108 22.33 -1.72 1.32
CA VAL A 108 20.87 -1.57 1.44
C VAL A 108 20.55 -0.59 2.55
N LEU A 109 19.90 0.51 2.20
CA LEU A 109 19.32 1.47 3.16
C LEU A 109 17.83 1.14 3.34
N SER A 110 17.45 0.65 4.50
CA SER A 110 16.07 0.41 4.89
C SER A 110 15.52 1.65 5.61
N LEU A 111 14.61 2.36 4.95
CA LEU A 111 13.87 3.48 5.53
C LEU A 111 12.55 2.94 6.10
N ASP A 112 12.62 2.38 7.29
CA ASP A 112 11.51 1.78 8.04
C ASP A 112 10.70 0.76 7.22
N TRP A 113 11.40 -0.08 6.46
CA TRP A 113 10.81 -1.19 5.73
C TRP A 113 10.31 -2.25 6.71
N VAL A 114 9.02 -2.58 6.66
CA VAL A 114 8.33 -3.38 7.68
C VAL A 114 8.96 -4.75 7.86
N ASP A 115 9.19 -5.47 6.78
CA ASP A 115 9.78 -6.82 6.79
C ASP A 115 11.15 -6.84 6.11
N THR A 116 12.11 -6.10 6.68
CA THR A 116 13.47 -6.05 6.15
C THR A 116 14.11 -7.44 6.13
N ALA A 117 13.93 -8.25 7.18
CA ALA A 117 14.52 -9.60 7.24
C ALA A 117 13.91 -10.53 6.21
N GLY A 118 12.59 -10.53 6.03
CA GLY A 118 11.91 -11.34 5.02
C GLY A 118 12.30 -10.93 3.59
N THR A 119 12.42 -9.64 3.34
CA THR A 119 12.88 -9.11 2.05
C THR A 119 14.31 -9.55 1.72
N LEU A 120 15.24 -9.46 2.69
CA LEU A 120 16.60 -9.93 2.53
C LEU A 120 16.65 -11.45 2.35
N LYS A 121 15.84 -12.22 3.12
CA LYS A 121 15.72 -13.67 2.97
C LYS A 121 15.18 -14.06 1.60
N ALA A 122 14.19 -13.34 1.08
CA ALA A 122 13.65 -13.57 -0.26
C ALA A 122 14.71 -13.33 -1.35
N ALA A 123 15.57 -12.31 -1.17
CA ALA A 123 16.63 -11.98 -2.12
C ALA A 123 17.81 -12.96 -2.08
N TRP A 124 18.34 -13.29 -0.90
CA TRP A 124 19.55 -14.11 -0.75
C TRP A 124 19.28 -15.59 -0.47
N GLY A 125 18.05 -15.98 -0.12
CA GLY A 125 17.74 -17.36 0.28
C GLY A 125 18.48 -17.76 1.56
N ASP A 126 19.17 -18.90 1.51
CA ASP A 126 20.00 -19.39 2.62
C ASP A 126 21.46 -18.92 2.52
N ALA A 127 21.83 -18.19 1.45
CA ALA A 127 23.17 -17.66 1.33
C ALA A 127 23.38 -16.45 2.29
N PRO A 128 24.62 -16.21 2.72
CA PRO A 128 24.96 -15.00 3.45
C PRO A 128 24.56 -13.73 2.68
N ILE A 129 24.04 -12.73 3.39
CA ILE A 129 23.69 -11.45 2.80
C ILE A 129 24.97 -10.72 2.40
N GLY A 130 25.17 -10.53 1.08
CA GLY A 130 26.37 -9.91 0.52
C GLY A 130 26.42 -8.38 0.66
N ALA A 131 25.30 -7.75 1.04
CA ALA A 131 25.20 -6.30 1.18
C ALA A 131 25.43 -5.85 2.63
N LYS A 132 25.97 -4.65 2.82
CA LYS A 132 25.90 -3.91 4.08
C LYS A 132 24.48 -3.37 4.27
N VAL A 133 23.95 -3.47 5.48
CA VAL A 133 22.59 -3.07 5.79
C VAL A 133 22.58 -1.89 6.75
N ILE A 134 21.97 -0.80 6.33
CA ILE A 134 21.69 0.37 7.14
C ILE A 134 20.20 0.37 7.46
N ARG A 135 19.85 0.37 8.74
CA ARG A 135 18.47 0.44 9.18
C ARG A 135 18.14 1.80 9.76
N VAL A 136 17.04 2.36 9.34
CA VAL A 136 16.40 3.54 9.94
C VAL A 136 15.01 3.12 10.37
N SER A 137 14.73 3.08 11.66
CA SER A 137 13.44 2.67 12.22
C SER A 137 13.36 3.05 13.69
N VAL A 138 12.15 3.33 14.17
CA VAL A 138 11.84 3.46 15.61
C VAL A 138 11.56 2.10 16.27
N ASP A 139 11.37 1.03 15.52
CA ASP A 139 11.24 -0.32 16.06
C ASP A 139 12.59 -0.80 16.57
N ALA A 140 12.74 -1.07 17.86
CA ALA A 140 14.03 -1.41 18.45
C ALA A 140 14.69 -2.66 17.83
N HIS A 141 13.92 -3.65 17.43
CA HIS A 141 14.41 -4.87 16.82
C HIS A 141 13.63 -5.24 15.55
N ILE A 142 12.36 -5.61 15.71
CA ILE A 142 11.47 -5.99 14.62
C ILE A 142 10.09 -5.37 14.84
N HIS A 143 9.39 -5.14 13.75
CA HIS A 143 7.98 -4.82 13.79
C HIS A 143 7.17 -6.08 14.15
N ARG A 144 6.34 -6.01 15.19
CA ARG A 144 5.47 -7.12 15.64
C ARG A 144 4.04 -6.98 15.13
N GLY A 145 3.86 -6.54 13.91
CA GLY A 145 2.56 -6.43 13.27
C GLY A 145 2.32 -7.56 12.27
N TRP A 146 1.06 -7.75 11.90
CA TRP A 146 0.65 -8.70 10.86
C TRP A 146 1.24 -8.39 9.48
N SER A 147 1.76 -7.18 9.29
CA SER A 147 2.40 -6.77 8.05
C SER A 147 3.77 -7.39 7.81
N ALA A 148 4.41 -7.98 8.85
CA ALA A 148 5.68 -8.68 8.74
C ALA A 148 5.43 -10.18 8.55
N ASP A 149 5.77 -10.70 7.37
CA ASP A 149 5.55 -12.12 7.03
C ASP A 149 6.67 -13.01 7.59
N TYR A 150 7.86 -12.46 7.83
CA TYR A 150 9.00 -13.17 8.39
C TYR A 150 9.51 -12.47 9.65
N GLN A 151 9.33 -13.11 10.79
CA GLN A 151 9.64 -12.58 12.13
C GLN A 151 11.13 -12.74 12.52
N GLY A 152 12.04 -12.70 11.56
CA GLY A 152 13.48 -12.77 11.78
C GLY A 152 14.11 -11.41 12.06
N LEU A 153 15.24 -11.41 12.79
CA LEU A 153 16.04 -10.21 13.00
C LEU A 153 16.84 -9.90 11.74
N PRO A 154 16.68 -8.69 11.14
CA PRO A 154 17.53 -8.26 10.04
C PRO A 154 18.92 -7.89 10.56
N PRO A 155 20.00 -8.12 9.79
CA PRO A 155 21.30 -7.57 10.10
C PRO A 155 21.28 -6.04 10.06
N ALA A 156 22.20 -5.40 10.78
CA ALA A 156 22.43 -3.96 10.71
C ALA A 156 23.91 -3.64 10.90
N ASP A 157 24.56 -3.15 9.86
CA ASP A 157 25.93 -2.60 9.93
C ASP A 157 25.91 -1.19 10.52
N ALA A 158 24.84 -0.44 10.33
CA ALA A 158 24.50 0.80 11.02
C ALA A 158 23.02 0.85 11.33
N TYR A 159 22.65 1.27 12.53
CA TYR A 159 21.25 1.41 12.95
C TYR A 159 20.99 2.81 13.49
N LEU A 160 20.17 3.57 12.78
CA LEU A 160 19.70 4.88 13.16
C LEU A 160 18.30 4.71 13.76
N MET A 161 18.19 4.73 15.08
CA MET A 161 16.92 4.55 15.78
C MET A 161 16.16 5.87 15.82
N CYS A 162 15.56 6.21 14.69
CA CYS A 162 14.75 7.40 14.49
C CYS A 162 13.78 7.21 13.32
N GLU A 163 12.91 8.16 13.12
CA GLU A 163 12.03 8.20 11.95
C GLU A 163 12.83 8.49 10.67
N PRO A 164 12.41 7.94 9.49
CA PRO A 164 13.05 8.23 8.21
C PRO A 164 13.16 9.73 7.89
N ASP A 165 12.14 10.51 8.26
CA ASP A 165 12.12 11.96 7.98
C ASP A 165 13.13 12.76 8.80
N VAL A 166 13.66 12.18 9.88
CA VAL A 166 14.82 12.73 10.63
C VAL A 166 16.13 12.30 10.00
N ALA A 167 16.24 11.01 9.62
CA ALA A 167 17.49 10.45 9.09
C ALA A 167 17.80 10.92 7.67
N VAL A 168 16.80 11.03 6.80
CA VAL A 168 17.00 11.33 5.37
C VAL A 168 17.67 12.67 5.13
N PRO A 169 17.26 13.80 5.76
CA PRO A 169 17.98 15.07 5.63
C PRO A 169 19.44 14.99 6.12
N LEU A 170 19.68 14.34 7.26
CA LEU A 170 21.03 14.20 7.82
C LEU A 170 21.94 13.36 6.90
N LEU A 171 21.41 12.29 6.32
CA LEU A 171 22.13 11.48 5.34
C LEU A 171 22.38 12.26 4.05
N LEU A 172 21.38 13.01 3.56
CA LEU A 172 21.50 13.84 2.36
C LEU A 172 22.63 14.87 2.47
N GLU A 173 22.80 15.47 3.64
CA GLU A 173 23.92 16.41 3.90
C GLU A 173 25.28 15.69 3.95
N ALA A 174 25.33 14.50 4.55
CA ALA A 174 26.58 13.79 4.83
C ALA A 174 27.11 12.95 3.66
N VAL A 175 26.23 12.50 2.71
CA VAL A 175 26.67 11.64 1.59
C VAL A 175 27.30 12.43 0.46
N ARG A 176 28.27 11.78 -0.22
CA ARG A 176 28.91 12.34 -1.43
C ARG A 176 28.02 12.05 -2.66
N PRO A 177 27.90 13.02 -3.59
CA PRO A 177 27.18 12.81 -4.83
C PRO A 177 27.90 11.80 -5.72
N ARG A 178 27.12 11.06 -6.51
CA ARG A 178 27.63 10.07 -7.49
C ARG A 178 27.30 10.52 -8.90
N ALA A 179 28.11 10.08 -9.85
CA ALA A 179 27.78 10.25 -11.27
C ALA A 179 26.54 9.44 -11.65
N ALA A 180 25.72 10.01 -12.54
CA ALA A 180 24.51 9.34 -13.00
C ALA A 180 24.84 7.99 -13.67
N ALA A 181 24.13 6.94 -13.28
CA ALA A 181 24.17 5.64 -13.91
C ALA A 181 22.91 5.48 -14.79
N VAL A 182 23.09 4.98 -16.02
CA VAL A 182 21.96 4.66 -16.88
C VAL A 182 21.25 3.42 -16.31
N GLN A 183 20.02 3.57 -15.90
CA GLN A 183 19.18 2.44 -15.45
C GLN A 183 18.13 2.19 -16.53
N SER A 184 18.05 0.95 -17.00
CA SER A 184 16.97 0.49 -17.88
C SER A 184 15.79 0.00 -17.03
N ARG A 185 14.62 0.47 -17.35
CA ARG A 185 13.36 0.00 -16.74
C ARG A 185 12.70 -1.01 -17.67
N PRO A 186 12.20 -2.14 -17.15
CA PRO A 186 11.37 -3.05 -17.96
C PRO A 186 10.09 -2.33 -18.42
N GLU A 187 9.77 -2.43 -19.70
CA GLU A 187 8.48 -1.95 -20.21
C GLU A 187 7.32 -2.83 -19.70
N SER A 188 6.20 -2.21 -19.38
CA SER A 188 4.97 -2.94 -19.05
C SER A 188 4.38 -3.60 -20.30
N SER A 189 3.83 -4.81 -20.17
CA SER A 189 3.16 -5.51 -21.26
C SER A 189 1.93 -4.73 -21.77
N LYS A 190 1.79 -4.65 -23.10
CA LYS A 190 0.66 -3.98 -23.77
C LYS A 190 -0.48 -4.95 -24.14
N ASP A 191 -0.65 -6.03 -23.39
CA ASP A 191 -1.67 -7.03 -23.71
C ASP A 191 -3.08 -6.44 -23.63
N GLU A 192 -3.91 -6.77 -24.60
CA GLU A 192 -5.33 -6.40 -24.63
C GLU A 192 -6.12 -7.21 -23.58
N ASP A 193 -7.04 -6.52 -22.91
CA ASP A 193 -7.93 -7.18 -21.95
C ASP A 193 -9.04 -7.93 -22.71
N LYS A 194 -9.18 -9.22 -22.43
CA LYS A 194 -10.21 -10.08 -23.05
C LYS A 194 -11.46 -10.24 -22.17
N ALA A 195 -11.36 -9.84 -20.89
CA ALA A 195 -12.44 -9.94 -19.91
C ALA A 195 -12.29 -8.85 -18.86
N VAL A 196 -13.34 -8.62 -18.05
CA VAL A 196 -13.28 -7.73 -16.90
C VAL A 196 -12.38 -8.36 -15.83
N SER A 197 -11.25 -7.74 -15.59
CA SER A 197 -10.24 -8.14 -14.61
C SER A 197 -9.83 -6.93 -13.76
N ILE A 198 -9.06 -7.14 -12.68
CA ILE A 198 -8.47 -6.04 -11.91
C ILE A 198 -7.59 -5.17 -12.81
N ARG A 199 -6.84 -5.76 -13.75
CA ARG A 199 -6.03 -5.04 -14.74
C ARG A 199 -6.89 -4.16 -15.66
N ALA A 200 -7.98 -4.72 -16.21
CA ALA A 200 -8.92 -3.97 -17.05
C ALA A 200 -9.57 -2.81 -16.28
N LEU A 201 -9.98 -3.06 -15.02
CA LEU A 201 -10.50 -2.04 -14.12
C LEU A 201 -9.48 -0.92 -13.89
N ALA A 202 -8.23 -1.27 -13.57
CA ALA A 202 -7.15 -0.31 -13.35
C ALA A 202 -6.87 0.53 -14.60
N ARG A 203 -6.83 -0.09 -15.79
CA ARG A 203 -6.61 0.59 -17.06
C ARG A 203 -7.73 1.61 -17.34
N ALA A 204 -8.99 1.17 -17.30
CA ALA A 204 -10.13 2.06 -17.55
C ALA A 204 -10.18 3.22 -16.54
N PHE A 205 -9.90 2.94 -15.28
CA PHE A 205 -9.83 3.96 -14.23
C PHE A 205 -8.70 4.96 -14.46
N ASN A 206 -7.50 4.50 -14.83
CA ASN A 206 -6.37 5.38 -15.11
C ASN A 206 -6.63 6.32 -16.29
N GLU A 207 -7.20 5.81 -17.39
CA GLU A 207 -7.57 6.60 -18.56
C GLU A 207 -8.57 7.72 -18.22
N LEU A 208 -9.55 7.41 -17.36
CA LEU A 208 -10.57 8.38 -16.96
C LEU A 208 -10.11 9.39 -15.90
N THR A 209 -9.07 9.05 -15.16
CA THR A 209 -8.52 9.90 -14.08
C THR A 209 -7.16 10.49 -14.43
N GLU A 210 -6.77 10.46 -15.71
CA GLU A 210 -5.55 11.11 -16.16
C GLU A 210 -5.60 12.62 -15.89
N GLY A 211 -4.53 13.15 -15.28
CA GLY A 211 -4.46 14.56 -14.88
C GLY A 211 -5.28 14.94 -13.64
N MET A 212 -5.97 13.99 -12.99
CA MET A 212 -6.73 14.24 -11.77
C MET A 212 -5.91 13.90 -10.52
N ASP A 213 -6.05 14.72 -9.49
CA ASP A 213 -5.50 14.43 -8.16
C ASP A 213 -6.36 13.37 -7.45
N VAL A 214 -5.92 12.13 -7.52
CA VAL A 214 -6.59 10.98 -6.90
C VAL A 214 -5.82 10.50 -5.69
N CYS A 215 -6.54 10.19 -4.61
CA CYS A 215 -6.02 9.49 -3.44
C CYS A 215 -6.63 8.09 -3.37
N LEU A 216 -5.83 7.05 -3.60
CA LEU A 216 -6.24 5.67 -3.37
C LEU A 216 -6.13 5.35 -1.88
N SER A 217 -7.28 5.13 -1.23
CA SER A 217 -7.36 4.81 0.21
C SER A 217 -7.16 3.33 0.50
N LYS A 218 -7.48 2.47 -0.47
CA LYS A 218 -7.37 1.01 -0.38
C LYS A 218 -7.16 0.43 -1.77
N LEU A 219 -6.40 -0.65 -1.85
CA LEU A 219 -6.24 -1.49 -3.03
C LEU A 219 -6.64 -2.93 -2.70
N PRO A 220 -7.27 -3.68 -3.62
CA PRO A 220 -7.65 -5.06 -3.38
C PRO A 220 -6.42 -5.97 -3.38
N LEU A 221 -6.53 -7.11 -2.72
CA LEU A 221 -5.56 -8.19 -2.88
C LEU A 221 -5.44 -8.56 -4.37
N GLY A 222 -4.23 -8.83 -4.83
CA GLY A 222 -3.97 -9.08 -6.25
C GLY A 222 -3.82 -7.84 -7.12
N TRP A 223 -3.87 -6.63 -6.56
CA TRP A 223 -3.45 -5.44 -7.27
C TRP A 223 -1.95 -5.52 -7.59
N ASN A 224 -1.60 -5.38 -8.86
CA ASN A 224 -0.20 -5.27 -9.26
C ASN A 224 0.25 -3.81 -9.17
N GLY A 225 1.37 -3.56 -8.50
CA GLY A 225 1.94 -2.21 -8.36
C GLY A 225 2.25 -1.50 -9.69
N ALA A 226 2.35 -2.26 -10.79
CA ALA A 226 2.53 -1.71 -12.13
C ALA A 226 1.25 -1.07 -12.71
N TYR A 227 0.08 -1.30 -12.12
CA TYR A 227 -1.17 -0.82 -12.69
C TYR A 227 -1.35 0.69 -12.61
N ARG A 228 -0.77 1.36 -11.61
CA ARG A 228 -0.85 2.81 -11.46
C ARG A 228 0.44 3.38 -10.87
N HIS A 229 0.91 4.49 -11.44
CA HIS A 229 2.02 5.26 -10.87
C HIS A 229 1.54 6.17 -9.74
N PHE A 230 2.36 6.24 -8.68
CA PHE A 230 2.22 7.19 -7.59
C PHE A 230 3.27 8.29 -7.76
N ARG A 231 2.84 9.54 -7.83
CA ARG A 231 3.69 10.73 -8.07
C ARG A 231 3.66 11.71 -6.91
N HIS A 232 2.79 11.46 -5.93
CA HIS A 232 2.60 12.30 -4.75
C HIS A 232 2.39 11.42 -3.52
N PRO A 233 2.81 11.85 -2.30
CA PRO A 233 2.67 11.03 -1.08
C PRO A 233 1.22 10.72 -0.70
N LEU A 234 0.26 11.48 -1.20
CA LEU A 234 -1.18 11.22 -1.00
C LEU A 234 -1.84 10.45 -2.15
N ASP A 235 -1.10 9.97 -3.13
CA ASP A 235 -1.69 9.16 -4.22
C ASP A 235 -2.13 7.78 -3.74
N TYR A 236 -1.49 7.27 -2.67
CA TYR A 236 -1.88 6.01 -2.03
C TYR A 236 -1.59 6.04 -0.52
N LEU A 237 -2.56 5.64 0.27
CA LEU A 237 -2.47 5.70 1.74
C LEU A 237 -1.96 4.41 2.39
N GLY A 238 -1.72 3.37 1.62
CA GLY A 238 -1.23 2.09 2.11
C GLY A 238 -2.35 1.13 2.50
N ALA A 239 -1.97 -0.06 2.94
CA ALA A 239 -2.89 -1.05 3.49
C ALA A 239 -3.20 -0.73 4.97
N ASP A 240 -4.19 -1.40 5.53
CA ASP A 240 -4.64 -1.26 6.92
C ASP A 240 -3.68 -1.83 7.98
N GLY A 241 -2.50 -2.27 7.54
CA GLY A 241 -1.46 -2.82 8.42
C GLY A 241 -1.74 -4.21 8.99
N GLY A 242 -2.97 -4.68 8.97
CA GLY A 242 -3.37 -5.98 9.54
C GLY A 242 -3.96 -6.97 8.54
N GLY A 243 -4.20 -6.55 7.31
CA GLY A 243 -4.90 -7.37 6.32
C GLY A 243 -6.36 -7.63 6.68
N GLY A 244 -6.94 -6.80 7.54
CA GLY A 244 -8.33 -6.92 7.99
C GLY A 244 -9.32 -6.75 6.84
N VAL A 245 -10.17 -7.75 6.64
CA VAL A 245 -11.29 -7.68 5.71
C VAL A 245 -12.40 -6.84 6.36
N GLY A 246 -13.03 -5.97 5.58
CA GLY A 246 -14.06 -5.05 6.06
C GLY A 246 -13.57 -3.63 6.37
N ALA A 247 -12.26 -3.39 6.33
CA ALA A 247 -11.70 -2.07 6.61
C ALA A 247 -11.82 -1.09 5.42
N GLY A 248 -11.93 -1.58 4.19
CA GLY A 248 -11.86 -0.78 2.97
C GLY A 248 -12.86 0.36 2.89
N PRO A 249 -14.17 0.14 3.08
CA PRO A 249 -15.15 1.21 3.08
C PRO A 249 -14.88 2.26 4.16
N GLY A 250 -14.59 1.83 5.40
CA GLY A 250 -14.26 2.73 6.51
C GLY A 250 -13.03 3.57 6.26
N LEU A 251 -11.96 2.98 5.73
CA LEU A 251 -10.74 3.70 5.33
C LEU A 251 -11.03 4.74 4.25
N THR A 252 -11.88 4.41 3.27
CA THR A 252 -12.25 5.35 2.20
C THR A 252 -13.03 6.54 2.76
N VAL A 253 -13.99 6.30 3.65
CA VAL A 253 -14.76 7.37 4.30
C VAL A 253 -13.86 8.23 5.19
N GLY A 254 -12.99 7.61 5.98
CA GLY A 254 -12.01 8.32 6.81
C GLY A 254 -11.06 9.19 5.99
N ALA A 255 -10.57 8.68 4.87
CA ALA A 255 -9.74 9.44 3.94
C ALA A 255 -10.52 10.61 3.30
N ALA A 256 -11.79 10.40 2.91
CA ALA A 256 -12.64 11.46 2.38
C ALA A 256 -12.88 12.57 3.41
N LEU A 257 -13.05 12.22 4.68
CA LEU A 257 -13.15 13.19 5.76
C LEU A 257 -11.84 13.97 5.95
N ALA A 258 -10.71 13.27 6.02
CA ALA A 258 -9.39 13.89 6.24
C ALA A 258 -8.94 14.80 5.09
N LEU A 259 -9.34 14.48 3.85
CA LEU A 259 -8.99 15.22 2.64
C LEU A 259 -10.09 16.16 2.17
N LYS A 260 -11.13 16.38 2.97
CA LYS A 260 -12.22 17.31 2.64
C LYS A 260 -11.67 18.70 2.37
N GLY A 261 -11.98 19.24 1.19
CA GLY A 261 -11.51 20.58 0.76
C GLY A 261 -10.09 20.60 0.16
N SER A 262 -9.39 19.47 0.07
CA SER A 262 -8.06 19.41 -0.57
C SER A 262 -8.08 19.41 -2.10
N GLY A 263 -9.24 19.22 -2.71
CA GLY A 263 -9.39 19.03 -4.16
C GLY A 263 -9.08 17.60 -4.64
N ARG A 264 -8.57 16.72 -3.77
CA ARG A 264 -8.27 15.33 -4.12
C ARG A 264 -9.53 14.45 -4.11
N MET A 265 -9.70 13.67 -5.18
CA MET A 265 -10.74 12.65 -5.24
C MET A 265 -10.30 11.40 -4.48
N VAL A 266 -11.05 11.00 -3.47
CA VAL A 266 -10.76 9.78 -2.69
C VAL A 266 -11.44 8.57 -3.32
N VAL A 267 -10.66 7.53 -3.57
CA VAL A 267 -11.12 6.29 -4.19
C VAL A 267 -10.63 5.08 -3.39
N GLY A 268 -11.55 4.20 -3.00
CA GLY A 268 -11.25 2.87 -2.49
C GLY A 268 -11.50 1.82 -3.57
N ILE A 269 -10.52 0.98 -3.88
CA ILE A 269 -10.72 -0.21 -4.71
C ILE A 269 -10.68 -1.41 -3.76
N VAL A 270 -11.81 -2.07 -3.56
CA VAL A 270 -12.00 -3.08 -2.51
C VAL A 270 -12.49 -4.40 -3.09
N GLY A 271 -12.30 -5.51 -2.41
CA GLY A 271 -12.96 -6.77 -2.74
C GLY A 271 -14.42 -6.78 -2.30
N ASP A 272 -15.21 -7.69 -2.84
CA ASP A 272 -16.61 -7.91 -2.48
C ASP A 272 -16.79 -8.29 -1.00
N GLY A 273 -15.99 -9.21 -0.48
CA GLY A 273 -16.00 -9.55 0.94
C GLY A 273 -15.60 -8.37 1.84
N ASP A 274 -14.59 -7.59 1.45
CA ASP A 274 -14.17 -6.37 2.15
C ASP A 274 -15.31 -5.33 2.17
N PHE A 275 -15.98 -5.14 1.02
CA PHE A 275 -17.14 -4.25 0.93
C PHE A 275 -18.29 -4.73 1.82
N LEU A 276 -18.68 -6.01 1.73
CA LEU A 276 -19.80 -6.56 2.49
C LEU A 276 -19.61 -6.43 4.00
N MET A 277 -18.41 -6.64 4.50
CA MET A 277 -18.13 -6.54 5.94
C MET A 277 -18.04 -5.10 6.45
N GLY A 278 -17.80 -4.12 5.57
CA GLY A 278 -17.62 -2.71 5.96
C GLY A 278 -18.62 -1.72 5.37
N ASN A 279 -19.60 -2.17 4.57
CA ASN A 279 -20.47 -1.29 3.79
C ASN A 279 -21.30 -0.30 4.62
N THR A 280 -21.55 -0.56 5.91
CA THR A 280 -22.28 0.35 6.81
C THR A 280 -21.60 1.72 6.95
N ALA A 281 -20.31 1.84 6.62
CA ALA A 281 -19.61 3.12 6.58
C ALA A 281 -20.17 4.08 5.51
N LEU A 282 -20.87 3.57 4.48
CA LEU A 282 -21.49 4.39 3.44
C LEU A 282 -22.53 5.36 4.00
N TRP A 283 -23.32 4.91 4.98
CA TRP A 283 -24.29 5.80 5.64
C TRP A 283 -23.58 7.02 6.25
N THR A 284 -22.44 6.81 6.89
CA THR A 284 -21.63 7.91 7.45
C THR A 284 -21.16 8.87 6.34
N ALA A 285 -20.68 8.32 5.23
CA ALA A 285 -20.22 9.14 4.11
C ALA A 285 -21.35 10.00 3.52
N THR A 286 -22.52 9.41 3.30
CA THR A 286 -23.70 10.13 2.77
C THR A 286 -24.24 11.16 3.75
N HIS A 287 -24.34 10.80 5.04
CA HIS A 287 -24.82 11.68 6.09
C HIS A 287 -23.95 12.94 6.25
N TYR A 288 -22.62 12.78 6.25
CA TYR A 288 -21.67 13.90 6.38
C TYR A 288 -21.25 14.54 5.04
N LYS A 289 -21.87 14.12 3.94
CA LYS A 289 -21.56 14.63 2.58
C LYS A 289 -20.06 14.58 2.30
N LEU A 290 -19.50 13.39 2.36
CA LEU A 290 -18.10 13.09 2.10
C LEU A 290 -17.99 12.41 0.72
N PRO A 291 -17.81 13.15 -0.37
CA PRO A 291 -17.75 12.57 -1.70
C PRO A 291 -16.59 11.60 -1.80
N CYS A 292 -16.86 10.38 -2.24
CA CYS A 292 -15.85 9.37 -2.50
C CYS A 292 -16.36 8.32 -3.46
N LEU A 293 -15.45 7.63 -4.12
CA LEU A 293 -15.72 6.52 -5.01
C LEU A 293 -15.26 5.21 -4.39
N ILE A 294 -16.14 4.20 -4.38
CA ILE A 294 -15.76 2.84 -4.03
C ILE A 294 -15.96 1.95 -5.24
N LEU A 295 -14.87 1.40 -5.76
CA LEU A 295 -14.89 0.41 -6.83
C LEU A 295 -14.77 -0.97 -6.20
N VAL A 296 -15.80 -1.80 -6.35
CA VAL A 296 -15.80 -3.15 -5.81
C VAL A 296 -15.32 -4.10 -6.90
N ALA A 297 -14.13 -4.65 -6.75
CA ALA A 297 -13.60 -5.73 -7.57
C ALA A 297 -14.24 -7.06 -7.12
N ASN A 298 -15.43 -7.33 -7.63
CA ASN A 298 -16.32 -8.40 -7.19
C ASN A 298 -16.05 -9.70 -7.95
N ASN A 299 -15.30 -10.60 -7.35
CA ASN A 299 -15.06 -11.96 -7.87
C ASN A 299 -15.97 -13.01 -7.22
N ARG A 300 -16.91 -12.62 -6.39
CA ARG A 300 -17.87 -13.44 -5.62
C ARG A 300 -17.20 -14.43 -4.68
N SER A 301 -16.07 -14.03 -4.08
CA SER A 301 -15.36 -14.95 -3.18
C SER A 301 -14.37 -14.21 -2.28
N PHE A 302 -14.12 -14.75 -1.10
CA PHE A 302 -12.89 -14.58 -0.34
C PHE A 302 -11.75 -15.36 -1.04
N TYR A 303 -11.42 -14.98 -2.26
CA TYR A 303 -10.59 -15.76 -3.18
C TYR A 303 -9.17 -16.03 -2.64
N ASN A 304 -8.62 -15.12 -1.84
CA ASN A 304 -7.33 -15.36 -1.18
C ASN A 304 -7.38 -16.59 -0.26
N ASP A 305 -8.50 -16.77 0.43
CA ASP A 305 -8.68 -17.90 1.33
C ASP A 305 -8.94 -19.20 0.57
N GLU A 306 -9.61 -19.15 -0.59
CA GLU A 306 -9.68 -20.31 -1.49
C GLU A 306 -8.26 -20.77 -1.90
N MET A 307 -7.38 -19.84 -2.25
CA MET A 307 -6.00 -20.15 -2.62
C MET A 307 -5.19 -20.72 -1.43
N HIS A 308 -5.41 -20.19 -0.24
CA HIS A 308 -4.78 -20.72 0.98
C HIS A 308 -5.27 -22.13 1.30
N GLN A 309 -6.57 -22.39 1.20
CA GLN A 309 -7.15 -23.72 1.38
C GLN A 309 -6.60 -24.71 0.35
N GLU A 310 -6.53 -24.32 -0.92
CA GLU A 310 -5.95 -25.16 -1.99
C GLU A 310 -4.50 -25.51 -1.68
N ARG A 311 -3.67 -24.53 -1.30
CA ARG A 311 -2.26 -24.74 -0.99
C ARG A 311 -2.10 -25.73 0.18
N VAL A 312 -2.81 -25.50 1.30
CA VAL A 312 -2.74 -26.37 2.47
C VAL A 312 -3.27 -27.78 2.14
N ALA A 313 -4.31 -27.89 1.32
CA ALA A 313 -4.80 -29.19 0.88
C ALA A 313 -3.74 -29.96 0.07
N ARG A 314 -3.08 -29.30 -0.88
CA ARG A 314 -1.98 -29.89 -1.68
C ARG A 314 -0.80 -30.33 -0.79
N GLU A 315 -0.34 -29.45 0.13
CA GLU A 315 0.75 -29.75 1.05
C GLU A 315 0.45 -30.95 1.95
N ARG A 316 -0.83 -31.19 2.26
CA ARG A 316 -1.29 -32.30 3.11
C ARG A 316 -1.80 -33.51 2.34
N GLY A 317 -1.67 -33.53 1.00
CA GLY A 317 -2.17 -34.62 0.17
C GLY A 317 -3.69 -34.79 0.24
N ARG A 318 -4.45 -33.72 0.46
CA ARG A 318 -5.91 -33.72 0.53
C ARG A 318 -6.54 -33.27 -0.79
N PRO A 319 -7.78 -33.69 -1.09
CA PRO A 319 -8.54 -33.20 -2.23
C PRO A 319 -8.68 -31.69 -2.22
N VAL A 320 -8.54 -31.03 -3.40
CA VAL A 320 -8.62 -29.56 -3.56
C VAL A 320 -9.99 -29.08 -4.01
N GLU A 321 -10.88 -29.97 -4.35
CA GLU A 321 -12.20 -29.69 -4.93
C GLU A 321 -13.08 -28.85 -4.00
N ASN A 322 -12.84 -28.96 -2.69
CA ASN A 322 -13.64 -28.28 -1.67
C ASN A 322 -13.02 -26.94 -1.20
N LYS A 323 -12.01 -26.41 -1.89
CA LYS A 323 -11.31 -25.18 -1.50
C LYS A 323 -12.22 -23.95 -1.37
N TRP A 324 -13.33 -23.94 -2.05
CA TRP A 324 -14.29 -22.85 -2.11
C TRP A 324 -15.35 -22.88 -0.99
N ILE A 325 -15.47 -23.98 -0.24
CA ILE A 325 -16.46 -24.09 0.84
C ILE A 325 -16.24 -23.03 1.91
N GLY A 326 -17.29 -22.25 2.17
CA GLY A 326 -17.26 -21.13 3.13
C GLY A 326 -16.57 -19.87 2.60
N GLN A 327 -16.09 -19.88 1.34
CA GLN A 327 -15.41 -18.73 0.75
C GLN A 327 -16.24 -18.04 -0.32
N ARG A 328 -17.15 -18.78 -0.99
CA ARG A 328 -17.97 -18.23 -2.07
C ARG A 328 -19.05 -17.29 -1.55
N ILE A 329 -19.23 -16.19 -2.28
CA ILE A 329 -20.25 -15.16 -2.04
C ILE A 329 -21.22 -15.15 -3.22
N ASP A 330 -21.84 -16.30 -3.44
CA ASP A 330 -22.85 -16.55 -4.47
C ASP A 330 -23.97 -17.46 -3.90
N GLU A 331 -25.04 -17.65 -4.65
CA GLU A 331 -26.18 -18.50 -4.31
C GLU A 331 -26.87 -18.14 -2.96
N PRO A 332 -27.51 -16.93 -2.86
CA PRO A 332 -27.82 -16.02 -3.97
C PRO A 332 -26.70 -15.00 -4.25
N ASP A 333 -26.64 -14.50 -5.50
CA ASP A 333 -25.84 -13.32 -5.83
C ASP A 333 -26.34 -12.11 -5.04
N ILE A 334 -25.41 -11.31 -4.51
CA ILE A 334 -25.73 -10.10 -3.75
C ILE A 334 -25.64 -8.88 -4.69
N ASP A 335 -26.68 -8.03 -4.69
CA ASP A 335 -26.68 -6.73 -5.40
C ASP A 335 -25.99 -5.67 -4.52
N LEU A 336 -24.68 -5.52 -4.72
CA LEU A 336 -23.87 -4.56 -3.95
C LEU A 336 -24.22 -3.12 -4.31
N ALA A 337 -24.66 -2.85 -5.53
CA ALA A 337 -25.12 -1.52 -5.94
C ALA A 337 -26.44 -1.15 -5.25
N ALA A 338 -27.37 -2.11 -5.09
CA ALA A 338 -28.60 -1.88 -4.30
C ALA A 338 -28.29 -1.63 -2.83
N MET A 339 -27.33 -2.33 -2.24
CA MET A 339 -26.89 -2.08 -0.86
C MET A 339 -26.35 -0.67 -0.67
N ALA A 340 -25.62 -0.14 -1.65
CA ALA A 340 -25.16 1.24 -1.63
C ALA A 340 -26.32 2.24 -1.70
N ARG A 341 -27.27 2.02 -2.62
CA ARG A 341 -28.47 2.86 -2.77
C ARG A 341 -29.33 2.87 -1.50
N ALA A 342 -29.45 1.72 -0.81
CA ALA A 342 -30.19 1.63 0.45
C ALA A 342 -29.60 2.50 1.57
N GLN A 343 -28.35 2.95 1.45
CA GLN A 343 -27.68 3.83 2.40
C GLN A 343 -27.52 5.27 1.87
N GLY A 344 -28.19 5.59 0.77
CA GLY A 344 -28.24 6.95 0.21
C GLY A 344 -27.07 7.28 -0.74
N ALA A 345 -26.19 6.32 -1.08
CA ALA A 345 -25.16 6.49 -2.07
C ALA A 345 -25.69 6.21 -3.49
N ALA A 346 -25.04 6.73 -4.51
CA ALA A 346 -25.22 6.24 -5.87
C ALA A 346 -24.64 4.82 -5.99
N GLY A 347 -25.35 3.93 -6.69
CA GLY A 347 -24.91 2.54 -6.88
C GLY A 347 -25.05 2.12 -8.32
N ILE A 348 -23.96 1.72 -8.95
CA ILE A 348 -23.86 1.29 -10.35
C ILE A 348 -23.42 -0.18 -10.41
N GLY A 349 -24.06 -0.98 -11.22
CA GLY A 349 -23.67 -2.38 -11.44
C GLY A 349 -24.78 -3.38 -11.18
N PRO A 350 -24.48 -4.69 -11.26
CA PRO A 350 -23.16 -5.25 -11.53
C PRO A 350 -22.68 -5.05 -12.98
N VAL A 351 -21.47 -4.53 -13.15
CA VAL A 351 -20.82 -4.35 -14.46
C VAL A 351 -20.11 -5.65 -14.83
N LYS A 352 -20.68 -6.38 -15.80
CA LYS A 352 -20.21 -7.72 -16.21
C LYS A 352 -19.45 -7.72 -17.54
N GLU A 353 -19.66 -6.71 -18.36
CA GLU A 353 -19.14 -6.63 -19.72
C GLU A 353 -18.03 -5.58 -19.83
N LEU A 354 -16.97 -5.90 -20.55
CA LEU A 354 -15.82 -5.01 -20.75
C LEU A 354 -16.22 -3.71 -21.44
N SER A 355 -17.16 -3.77 -22.41
CA SER A 355 -17.72 -2.61 -23.12
C SER A 355 -18.45 -1.62 -22.20
N ARG A 356 -19.02 -2.09 -21.10
CA ARG A 356 -19.73 -1.27 -20.10
C ARG A 356 -18.84 -0.72 -19.01
N LEU A 357 -17.60 -1.24 -18.87
CA LEU A 357 -16.72 -0.87 -17.76
C LEU A 357 -16.38 0.62 -17.78
N LYS A 358 -15.80 1.11 -18.86
CA LYS A 358 -15.39 2.52 -18.95
C LYS A 358 -16.57 3.51 -18.86
N PRO A 359 -17.71 3.30 -19.57
CA PRO A 359 -18.90 4.13 -19.38
C PRO A 359 -19.40 4.16 -17.93
N SER A 360 -19.50 3.01 -17.25
CA SER A 360 -19.96 2.96 -15.85
C SER A 360 -19.03 3.70 -14.89
N LEU A 361 -17.71 3.62 -15.11
CA LEU A 361 -16.75 4.38 -14.32
C LEU A 361 -16.84 5.89 -14.59
N ALA A 362 -17.09 6.29 -15.84
CA ALA A 362 -17.29 7.71 -16.19
C ALA A 362 -18.53 8.27 -15.48
N ASP A 363 -19.65 7.54 -15.51
CA ASP A 363 -20.86 7.92 -14.79
C ASP A 363 -20.60 8.06 -13.26
N ALA A 364 -19.83 7.13 -12.68
CA ALA A 364 -19.49 7.15 -11.27
C ALA A 364 -18.65 8.40 -10.90
N LEU A 365 -17.69 8.77 -11.74
CA LEU A 365 -16.88 9.96 -11.53
C LEU A 365 -17.73 11.24 -11.56
N GLU A 366 -18.79 11.30 -12.39
CA GLU A 366 -19.70 12.43 -12.41
C GLU A 366 -20.52 12.55 -11.10
N TYR A 367 -20.92 11.44 -10.48
CA TYR A 367 -21.55 11.49 -9.14
C TYR A 367 -20.61 12.11 -8.11
N VAL A 368 -19.34 11.64 -8.07
CA VAL A 368 -18.38 12.15 -7.08
C VAL A 368 -18.04 13.62 -7.32
N LYS A 369 -17.90 14.05 -8.58
CA LYS A 369 -17.71 15.47 -8.93
C LYS A 369 -18.86 16.37 -8.49
N LYS A 370 -20.08 15.83 -8.44
CA LYS A 370 -21.27 16.54 -7.91
C LYS A 370 -21.34 16.54 -6.38
N GLY A 371 -20.36 15.94 -5.70
CA GLY A 371 -20.31 15.89 -4.24
C GLY A 371 -21.01 14.69 -3.63
N GLU A 372 -21.29 13.66 -4.41
CA GLU A 372 -21.99 12.46 -3.97
C GLU A 372 -21.04 11.29 -3.66
N VAL A 373 -21.52 10.33 -2.89
CA VAL A 373 -20.85 9.03 -2.68
C VAL A 373 -21.31 8.08 -3.76
N CYS A 374 -20.38 7.41 -4.42
CA CYS A 374 -20.72 6.43 -5.46
C CYS A 374 -20.01 5.10 -5.23
N VAL A 375 -20.75 4.00 -5.46
CA VAL A 375 -20.22 2.63 -5.44
C VAL A 375 -20.46 2.01 -6.82
N VAL A 376 -19.41 1.37 -7.36
CA VAL A 376 -19.51 0.61 -8.62
C VAL A 376 -19.21 -0.85 -8.32
N ASP A 377 -20.18 -1.73 -8.52
CA ASP A 377 -19.98 -3.19 -8.48
C ASP A 377 -19.43 -3.66 -9.82
N VAL A 378 -18.15 -4.01 -9.87
CA VAL A 378 -17.47 -4.51 -11.08
C VAL A 378 -17.21 -6.01 -10.94
N ARG A 379 -17.90 -6.81 -11.73
CA ARG A 379 -17.75 -8.25 -11.74
C ARG A 379 -16.45 -8.65 -12.42
N VAL A 380 -15.42 -8.93 -11.64
CA VAL A 380 -14.10 -9.30 -12.15
C VAL A 380 -13.91 -10.81 -12.18
N MET A 381 -13.08 -11.28 -13.13
CA MET A 381 -12.63 -12.67 -13.15
C MET A 381 -11.83 -12.98 -11.88
N PRO A 382 -12.03 -14.15 -11.23
CA PRO A 382 -11.14 -14.64 -10.18
C PRO A 382 -9.72 -14.80 -10.71
N GLY A 383 -8.73 -14.38 -9.93
CA GLY A 383 -7.32 -14.52 -10.28
C GLY A 383 -6.49 -13.35 -9.76
N TYR A 384 -5.19 -13.59 -9.64
CA TYR A 384 -4.21 -12.58 -9.28
C TYR A 384 -3.08 -12.58 -10.32
N ASP A 385 -2.79 -11.41 -10.89
CA ASP A 385 -1.69 -11.24 -11.87
C ASP A 385 -0.31 -11.17 -11.17
N ALA A 386 -0.27 -11.01 -9.85
CA ALA A 386 0.95 -11.00 -9.05
C ALA A 386 0.80 -11.97 -7.86
N PRO A 387 1.90 -12.59 -7.40
CA PRO A 387 1.86 -13.42 -6.20
C PRO A 387 1.39 -12.57 -5.00
N VAL A 388 0.35 -13.01 -4.32
CA VAL A 388 -0.09 -12.42 -3.06
C VAL A 388 0.88 -12.85 -1.97
N SER A 389 1.33 -11.88 -1.16
CA SER A 389 2.25 -12.10 -0.05
C SER A 389 1.73 -13.15 0.93
N GLY A 390 2.62 -13.94 1.50
CA GLY A 390 2.34 -14.98 2.50
C GLY A 390 2.58 -16.41 2.01
N GLY A 391 2.92 -16.61 0.73
CA GLY A 391 3.14 -17.96 0.17
C GLY A 391 4.59 -18.44 0.13
N ALA A 392 5.57 -17.56 -0.01
CA ALA A 392 6.94 -17.97 -0.30
C ALA A 392 7.79 -18.25 0.95
N ALA A 393 7.53 -17.58 2.06
CA ALA A 393 8.35 -17.70 3.27
C ALA A 393 7.92 -18.86 4.20
N SER A 394 6.64 -19.29 4.15
CA SER A 394 6.13 -20.38 5.00
C SER A 394 6.30 -21.77 4.41
N ALA A 395 6.65 -21.90 3.14
CA ALA A 395 6.79 -23.19 2.45
C ALA A 395 8.11 -23.94 2.73
N ARG A 396 8.94 -23.42 3.63
CA ARG A 396 10.19 -24.08 4.04
C ARG A 396 10.38 -23.96 5.56
N ARG A 397 9.63 -24.73 6.29
CA ARG A 397 9.98 -25.18 7.64
C ARG A 397 10.12 -26.68 7.63
#